data_d76775c31cca68ab95fccfd8fb8f07d2
#
_entry.id   d76775c31cca68ab95fccfd8fb8f07d2
#
_cell.length_a   1.000
_cell.length_b   1.000
_cell.length_c   1.000
_cell.angle_alpha   90.00
_cell.angle_beta   90.00
_cell.angle_gamma   90.00
#
_symmetry.space_group_name_H-M   'P 1'
#
loop_
_entity.id
_entity.type
_entity.pdbx_description
1 polymer ?
#
loop_
_entity_poly.entity_id
_entity_poly.type
_entity_poly.pdbx_seq_one_letter_code
_entity_poly.pdbx_strand_id
1 'polypeptide(L)'
;PNNCAYAKISLMDEEKIQARRRQQDEEATAKRAAILGLRYLDAREIENNFPLVKDMFSVQQMYAGFLAPPRLGGPEGQPWRVMITSQTPSSLTQKLLRDYNDRGENIEFYLISNSAWRAIMQRYDPPKQIIYDDIKISTEGDSETISQVSQTLNSVASDRIFDFLIDQADKLGASDIHIENQRNSIRIRMRVDGALHPVAELDRDKYRVIVGELSSRAGVSS
;
A
#
# COMPACT_ATOMS: atom_id res chain seq x y z
N PRO A 1 11.74 -28.15 -11.71
CA PRO A 1 10.28 -28.21 -11.93
C PRO A 1 9.45 -28.08 -10.64
N ASN A 2 10.04 -28.14 -9.43
CA ASN A 2 9.28 -28.16 -8.15
C ASN A 2 9.13 -26.79 -7.44
N ASN A 3 9.91 -25.78 -7.83
CA ASN A 3 9.85 -24.48 -7.14
C ASN A 3 8.57 -23.65 -7.42
N CYS A 4 7.92 -23.87 -8.57
CA CYS A 4 6.70 -23.13 -8.91
C CYS A 4 5.48 -23.59 -8.08
N ALA A 5 5.45 -24.85 -7.63
CA ALA A 5 4.36 -25.39 -6.81
C ALA A 5 4.42 -24.87 -5.35
N TYR A 6 5.61 -24.75 -4.78
CA TYR A 6 5.79 -24.21 -3.42
C TYR A 6 5.45 -22.72 -3.33
N ALA A 7 5.82 -21.92 -4.31
CA ALA A 7 5.45 -20.51 -4.36
C ALA A 7 3.92 -20.31 -4.48
N LYS A 8 3.22 -21.15 -5.25
CA LYS A 8 1.75 -21.10 -5.36
C LYS A 8 1.04 -21.49 -4.07
N ILE A 9 1.55 -22.49 -3.34
CA ILE A 9 0.97 -22.93 -2.05
C ILE A 9 1.13 -21.82 -1.01
N SER A 10 2.28 -21.17 -0.93
CA SER A 10 2.53 -20.04 -0.01
C SER A 10 1.62 -18.84 -0.29
N LEU A 11 1.43 -18.44 -1.54
CA LEU A 11 0.52 -17.35 -1.93
C LEU A 11 -0.94 -17.66 -1.57
N MET A 12 -1.40 -18.89 -1.80
CA MET A 12 -2.76 -19.30 -1.44
C MET A 12 -3.00 -19.32 0.08
N ASP A 13 -1.98 -19.62 0.87
CA ASP A 13 -2.09 -19.60 2.33
C ASP A 13 -2.07 -18.16 2.87
N GLU A 14 -1.27 -17.27 2.29
CA GLU A 14 -1.26 -15.85 2.62
C GLU A 14 -2.60 -15.17 2.30
N GLU A 15 -3.16 -15.45 1.13
CA GLU A 15 -4.50 -14.93 0.76
C GLU A 15 -5.58 -15.39 1.74
N LYS A 16 -5.56 -16.65 2.16
CA LYS A 16 -6.49 -17.19 3.16
C LYS A 16 -6.31 -16.54 4.53
N ILE A 17 -5.08 -16.32 4.96
CA ILE A 17 -4.76 -15.64 6.21
C ILE A 17 -5.24 -14.19 6.17
N GLN A 18 -4.99 -13.50 5.07
CA GLN A 18 -5.46 -12.12 4.89
C GLN A 18 -6.99 -12.04 4.85
N ALA A 19 -7.65 -12.97 4.16
CA ALA A 19 -9.11 -13.02 4.11
C ALA A 19 -9.71 -13.25 5.51
N ARG A 20 -9.14 -14.15 6.32
CA ARG A 20 -9.57 -14.37 7.72
C ARG A 20 -9.35 -13.14 8.60
N ARG A 21 -8.21 -12.44 8.45
CA ARG A 21 -7.94 -11.21 9.20
C ARG A 21 -8.94 -10.11 8.84
N ARG A 22 -9.27 -9.95 7.55
CA ARG A 22 -10.30 -9.02 7.10
C ARG A 22 -11.65 -9.35 7.70
N GLN A 23 -12.05 -10.61 7.67
CA GLN A 23 -13.32 -11.03 8.25
C GLN A 23 -13.39 -10.76 9.76
N GLN A 24 -12.33 -11.04 10.50
CA GLN A 24 -12.25 -10.76 11.94
C GLN A 24 -12.32 -9.24 12.23
N ASP A 25 -11.68 -8.41 11.41
CA ASP A 25 -11.73 -6.94 11.53
C ASP A 25 -13.16 -6.43 11.28
N GLU A 26 -13.88 -6.97 10.28
CA GLU A 26 -15.28 -6.64 10.02
C GLU A 26 -16.20 -7.04 11.18
N GLU A 27 -16.09 -8.27 11.69
CA GLU A 27 -16.91 -8.75 12.80
C GLU A 27 -16.66 -7.94 14.10
N ALA A 28 -15.40 -7.60 14.38
CA ALA A 28 -15.05 -6.78 15.54
C ALA A 28 -15.60 -5.36 15.40
N THR A 29 -15.56 -4.81 14.17
CA THR A 29 -16.07 -3.47 13.88
C THR A 29 -17.59 -3.40 13.99
N ALA A 30 -18.31 -4.41 13.48
CA ALA A 30 -19.76 -4.50 13.60
C ALA A 30 -20.22 -4.55 15.06
N LYS A 31 -19.54 -5.36 15.88
CA LYS A 31 -19.81 -5.42 17.35
C LYS A 31 -19.57 -4.08 18.03
N ARG A 32 -18.48 -3.40 17.67
CA ARG A 32 -18.15 -2.07 18.22
C ARG A 32 -19.17 -1.03 17.82
N ALA A 33 -19.63 -1.02 16.58
CA ALA A 33 -20.67 -0.12 16.11
C ALA A 33 -21.95 -0.27 16.91
N ALA A 34 -22.39 -1.52 17.18
CA ALA A 34 -23.56 -1.81 17.99
C ALA A 34 -23.42 -1.27 19.43
N ILE A 35 -22.23 -1.42 20.05
CA ILE A 35 -21.96 -0.90 21.40
C ILE A 35 -22.00 0.64 21.43
N LEU A 36 -21.48 1.28 20.39
CA LEU A 36 -21.41 2.75 20.29
C LEU A 36 -22.70 3.40 19.76
N GLY A 37 -23.71 2.61 19.37
CA GLY A 37 -24.93 3.12 18.74
C GLY A 37 -24.70 3.76 17.37
N LEU A 38 -23.58 3.41 16.70
CA LEU A 38 -23.24 3.88 15.36
C LEU A 38 -23.77 2.92 14.29
N ARG A 39 -24.05 3.46 13.12
CA ARG A 39 -24.33 2.63 11.94
C ARG A 39 -23.05 1.97 11.49
N TYR A 40 -23.11 0.68 11.17
CA TYR A 40 -22.02 -0.07 10.57
C TYR A 40 -22.21 -0.18 9.07
N LEU A 41 -21.11 -0.11 8.33
CA LEU A 41 -21.07 -0.36 6.90
C LEU A 41 -20.00 -1.42 6.62
N ASP A 42 -20.42 -2.53 6.03
CA ASP A 42 -19.53 -3.65 5.66
C ASP A 42 -18.67 -3.27 4.45
N ALA A 43 -17.40 -3.68 4.45
CA ALA A 43 -16.48 -3.44 3.34
C ALA A 43 -17.02 -3.98 2.00
N ARG A 44 -17.80 -5.06 2.03
CA ARG A 44 -18.44 -5.66 0.83
C ARG A 44 -19.53 -4.79 0.21
N GLU A 45 -20.17 -3.93 1.02
CA GLU A 45 -21.14 -2.95 0.55
C GLU A 45 -20.46 -1.71 -0.06
N ILE A 46 -19.16 -1.55 0.21
CA ILE A 46 -18.33 -0.50 -0.36
C ILE A 46 -17.79 -1.01 -1.70
N GLU A 47 -18.63 -1.04 -2.71
CA GLU A 47 -18.23 -1.43 -4.07
C GLU A 47 -17.09 -0.56 -4.59
N ASN A 48 -16.17 -1.17 -5.34
CA ASN A 48 -15.02 -0.50 -5.94
C ASN A 48 -15.38 0.66 -6.89
N ASN A 49 -16.66 0.80 -7.25
CA ASN A 49 -17.14 1.72 -8.28
C ASN A 49 -17.96 2.90 -7.76
N PHE A 50 -18.07 3.12 -6.44
CA PHE A 50 -18.82 4.30 -6.01
C PHE A 50 -18.04 5.60 -6.29
N PRO A 51 -18.72 6.70 -6.64
CA PRO A 51 -18.06 7.94 -6.98
C PRO A 51 -17.27 8.50 -5.79
N LEU A 52 -16.04 8.97 -6.07
CA LEU A 52 -15.19 9.60 -5.08
C LEU A 52 -15.60 11.06 -4.90
N VAL A 53 -15.91 11.47 -3.68
CA VAL A 53 -16.18 12.87 -3.33
C VAL A 53 -14.86 13.54 -2.97
N LYS A 54 -14.34 14.39 -3.86
CA LYS A 54 -13.01 14.99 -3.70
C LYS A 54 -13.01 16.33 -2.92
N ASP A 55 -14.16 16.98 -2.83
CA ASP A 55 -14.23 18.38 -2.37
C ASP A 55 -14.56 18.52 -0.88
N MET A 56 -14.85 17.42 -0.17
CA MET A 56 -15.24 17.45 1.23
C MET A 56 -14.05 17.44 2.19
N PHE A 57 -13.10 16.55 1.96
CA PHE A 57 -11.89 16.41 2.76
C PHE A 57 -10.67 16.28 1.85
N SER A 58 -9.58 16.96 2.24
CA SER A 58 -8.29 16.69 1.61
C SER A 58 -7.77 15.29 2.01
N VAL A 59 -6.93 14.69 1.18
CA VAL A 59 -6.27 13.41 1.47
C VAL A 59 -5.54 13.46 2.82
N GLN A 60 -4.87 14.56 3.10
CA GLN A 60 -4.17 14.77 4.37
C GLN A 60 -5.14 14.79 5.57
N GLN A 61 -6.30 15.41 5.45
CA GLN A 61 -7.33 15.40 6.50
C GLN A 61 -7.90 14.01 6.72
N MET A 62 -8.11 13.24 5.64
CA MET A 62 -8.59 11.86 5.72
C MET A 62 -7.60 10.96 6.45
N TYR A 63 -6.29 11.07 6.17
CA TYR A 63 -5.27 10.32 6.90
C TYR A 63 -5.16 10.75 8.37
N ALA A 64 -5.11 12.05 8.63
CA ALA A 64 -4.97 12.57 9.99
C ALA A 64 -6.18 12.24 10.88
N GLY A 65 -7.38 12.19 10.31
CA GLY A 65 -8.64 11.94 11.03
C GLY A 65 -9.13 10.51 10.96
N PHE A 66 -8.48 9.63 10.21
CA PHE A 66 -9.00 8.28 9.91
C PHE A 66 -10.45 8.32 9.40
N LEU A 67 -10.71 9.29 8.52
CA LEU A 67 -12.00 9.51 7.87
C LEU A 67 -11.97 8.96 6.46
N ALA A 68 -13.13 8.55 5.95
CA ALA A 68 -13.32 8.38 4.53
C ALA A 68 -14.52 9.23 4.08
N PRO A 69 -14.49 9.78 2.86
CA PRO A 69 -15.52 10.69 2.40
C PRO A 69 -16.86 9.99 2.21
N PRO A 70 -17.93 10.77 2.20
CA PRO A 70 -19.28 10.24 2.15
C PRO A 70 -19.60 9.56 0.82
N ARG A 71 -20.43 8.56 0.92
CA ARG A 71 -20.97 7.90 -0.25
C ARG A 71 -22.07 8.73 -0.93
N LEU A 72 -22.89 9.40 -0.17
CA LEU A 72 -24.06 10.13 -0.61
C LEU A 72 -24.41 11.19 0.42
N GLY A 73 -24.62 12.36 -0.03
CA GLY A 73 -25.16 13.50 0.66
C GLY A 73 -25.19 14.60 -0.35
N GLY A 74 -26.19 15.37 -0.37
CA GLY A 74 -26.33 16.38 -1.37
C GLY A 74 -27.26 17.49 -0.95
N PRO A 75 -27.36 18.54 -1.75
CA PRO A 75 -28.12 19.75 -1.47
C PRO A 75 -29.64 19.55 -1.32
N GLU A 76 -30.15 18.35 -1.46
CA GLU A 76 -31.59 18.05 -1.40
C GLU A 76 -32.08 17.48 -0.06
N GLY A 77 -31.41 17.83 1.06
CA GLY A 77 -31.90 17.42 2.39
C GLY A 77 -31.49 16.01 2.84
N GLN A 78 -30.68 15.30 2.09
CA GLN A 78 -30.11 14.04 2.52
C GLN A 78 -28.87 14.26 3.40
N PRO A 79 -28.72 13.53 4.50
CA PRO A 79 -27.54 13.70 5.36
C PRO A 79 -26.27 13.25 4.66
N TRP A 80 -25.19 13.98 4.94
CA TRP A 80 -23.84 13.55 4.55
C TRP A 80 -23.45 12.31 5.34
N ARG A 81 -23.04 11.25 4.66
CA ARG A 81 -22.65 9.98 5.27
C ARG A 81 -21.14 9.87 5.31
N VAL A 82 -20.54 10.20 6.44
CA VAL A 82 -19.09 10.16 6.63
C VAL A 82 -18.68 8.83 7.25
N MET A 83 -17.76 8.15 6.59
CA MET A 83 -17.20 6.90 7.11
C MET A 83 -16.08 7.22 8.09
N ILE A 84 -16.12 6.60 9.25
CA ILE A 84 -15.12 6.74 10.32
C ILE A 84 -14.60 5.36 10.72
N THR A 85 -13.44 5.34 11.35
CA THR A 85 -12.87 4.12 11.94
C THR A 85 -12.88 4.18 13.46
N SER A 86 -12.49 3.10 14.11
CA SER A 86 -12.29 3.10 15.56
C SER A 86 -11.15 4.01 16.04
N GLN A 87 -10.33 4.50 15.12
CA GLN A 87 -9.19 5.41 15.40
C GLN A 87 -9.56 6.88 15.20
N THR A 88 -10.73 7.17 14.63
CA THR A 88 -11.20 8.55 14.43
C THR A 88 -11.42 9.24 15.79
N PRO A 89 -10.76 10.39 16.04
CA PRO A 89 -10.93 11.12 17.29
C PRO A 89 -12.37 11.61 17.47
N SER A 90 -12.93 11.40 18.65
CA SER A 90 -14.29 11.87 19.00
C SER A 90 -14.43 13.41 18.94
N SER A 91 -13.36 14.13 19.25
CA SER A 91 -13.31 15.58 19.09
C SER A 91 -13.53 16.04 17.66
N LEU A 92 -13.01 15.26 16.70
CA LEU A 92 -13.17 15.56 15.26
C LEU A 92 -14.61 15.31 14.81
N THR A 93 -15.24 14.20 15.22
CA THR A 93 -16.64 13.92 14.87
C THR A 93 -17.59 14.96 15.46
N GLN A 94 -17.34 15.41 16.70
CA GLN A 94 -18.12 16.48 17.34
C GLN A 94 -17.92 17.83 16.63
N LYS A 95 -16.72 18.14 16.19
CA LYS A 95 -16.45 19.34 15.42
C LYS A 95 -17.20 19.30 14.09
N LEU A 96 -17.12 18.20 13.35
CA LEU A 96 -17.83 18.03 12.08
C LEU A 96 -19.35 18.17 12.26
N LEU A 97 -19.92 17.56 13.31
CA LEU A 97 -21.35 17.72 13.62
C LEU A 97 -21.73 19.19 13.77
N ARG A 98 -20.96 19.97 14.53
CA ARG A 98 -21.23 21.39 14.72
C ARG A 98 -21.09 22.17 13.42
N ASP A 99 -19.96 22.02 12.72
CA ASP A 99 -19.65 22.76 11.51
C ASP A 99 -20.70 22.53 10.40
N TYR A 100 -21.28 21.33 10.31
CA TYR A 100 -22.33 21.01 9.33
C TYR A 100 -23.70 21.49 9.78
N ASN A 101 -24.05 21.32 11.07
CA ASN A 101 -25.30 21.85 11.62
C ASN A 101 -25.38 23.38 11.50
N ASP A 102 -24.27 24.09 11.69
CA ASP A 102 -24.20 25.55 11.54
C ASP A 102 -24.45 26.00 10.09
N ARG A 103 -24.22 25.13 9.13
CA ARG A 103 -24.54 25.32 7.70
C ARG A 103 -25.95 24.89 7.31
N GLY A 104 -26.72 24.33 8.26
CA GLY A 104 -28.03 23.74 7.98
C GLY A 104 -27.96 22.39 7.28
N GLU A 105 -26.82 21.74 7.30
CA GLU A 105 -26.58 20.44 6.69
C GLU A 105 -26.53 19.34 7.76
N ASN A 106 -27.10 18.19 7.47
CA ASN A 106 -27.05 17.03 8.36
C ASN A 106 -25.87 16.12 8.01
N ILE A 107 -25.19 15.57 9.02
CA ILE A 107 -24.11 14.60 8.87
C ILE A 107 -24.39 13.36 9.71
N GLU A 108 -24.19 12.18 9.13
CA GLU A 108 -24.28 10.88 9.80
C GLU A 108 -22.94 10.15 9.71
N PHE A 109 -22.54 9.52 10.82
CA PHE A 109 -21.32 8.73 10.84
C PHE A 109 -21.61 7.23 10.73
N TYR A 110 -20.82 6.58 9.87
CA TYR A 110 -20.83 5.14 9.66
C TYR A 110 -19.49 4.57 10.08
N LEU A 111 -19.49 3.59 10.98
CA LEU A 111 -18.28 2.90 11.37
C LEU A 111 -17.92 1.86 10.30
N ILE A 112 -16.68 1.92 9.82
CA ILE A 112 -16.09 0.94 8.90
C ILE A 112 -14.85 0.30 9.52
N SER A 113 -14.45 -0.85 9.01
CA SER A 113 -13.21 -1.51 9.42
C SER A 113 -11.97 -0.74 8.97
N ASN A 114 -10.85 -0.96 9.64
CA ASN A 114 -9.58 -0.38 9.21
C ASN A 114 -9.14 -0.92 7.85
N SER A 115 -9.49 -2.17 7.54
CA SER A 115 -9.22 -2.77 6.23
C SER A 115 -10.04 -2.10 5.12
N ALA A 116 -11.33 -1.83 5.35
CA ALA A 116 -12.18 -1.08 4.43
C ALA A 116 -11.67 0.35 4.21
N TRP A 117 -11.30 1.04 5.28
CA TRP A 117 -10.75 2.38 5.19
C TRP A 117 -9.48 2.44 4.33
N ARG A 118 -8.53 1.49 4.53
CA ARG A 118 -7.32 1.42 3.69
C ARG A 118 -7.64 1.19 2.22
N ALA A 119 -8.59 0.31 1.92
CA ALA A 119 -9.02 0.05 0.54
C ALA A 119 -9.62 1.31 -0.11
N ILE A 120 -10.42 2.09 0.64
CA ILE A 120 -10.95 3.36 0.17
C ILE A 120 -9.81 4.36 -0.07
N MET A 121 -8.89 4.50 0.89
CA MET A 121 -7.80 5.45 0.79
C MET A 121 -6.88 5.16 -0.39
N GLN A 122 -6.66 3.90 -0.75
CA GLN A 122 -5.92 3.55 -1.97
C GLN A 122 -6.56 4.08 -3.26
N ARG A 123 -7.87 4.37 -3.26
CA ARG A 123 -8.55 4.98 -4.41
C ARG A 123 -8.44 6.51 -4.41
N TYR A 124 -8.36 7.13 -3.21
CA TYR A 124 -8.16 8.58 -3.07
C TYR A 124 -6.72 9.01 -3.28
N ASP A 125 -5.80 8.21 -2.79
CA ASP A 125 -4.37 8.39 -2.89
C ASP A 125 -3.77 7.07 -3.42
N PRO A 126 -4.00 6.75 -4.70
CA PRO A 126 -3.42 5.57 -5.29
C PRO A 126 -1.90 5.67 -5.13
N PRO A 127 -1.25 4.59 -4.69
CA PRO A 127 0.20 4.58 -4.63
C PRO A 127 0.71 5.06 -5.98
N LYS A 128 1.51 6.13 -5.96
CA LYS A 128 2.11 6.65 -7.17
C LYS A 128 2.82 5.48 -7.83
N GLN A 129 2.29 5.01 -8.94
CA GLN A 129 3.06 4.11 -9.80
C GLN A 129 4.20 4.97 -10.32
N ILE A 130 5.34 4.86 -9.67
CA ILE A 130 6.58 5.36 -10.23
C ILE A 130 6.80 4.38 -11.38
N ILE A 131 6.51 4.83 -12.60
CA ILE A 131 6.90 4.11 -13.81
C ILE A 131 8.40 4.30 -13.85
N TYR A 132 9.12 3.26 -13.49
CA TYR A 132 10.57 3.22 -13.65
C TYR A 132 10.83 2.90 -15.12
N ASP A 133 11.75 3.62 -15.73
CA ASP A 133 12.27 3.21 -17.01
C ASP A 133 12.91 1.83 -16.85
N ASP A 134 12.64 0.94 -17.79
CA ASP A 134 13.20 -0.40 -17.78
C ASP A 134 14.73 -0.31 -17.81
N ILE A 135 15.39 -1.11 -16.96
CA ILE A 135 16.84 -1.18 -16.92
C ILE A 135 17.36 -1.68 -18.25
N LYS A 136 18.11 -0.87 -18.95
CA LYS A 136 18.81 -1.27 -20.17
C LYS A 136 20.24 -1.66 -19.79
N ILE A 137 20.58 -2.94 -19.92
CA ILE A 137 21.95 -3.39 -19.76
C ILE A 137 22.65 -3.19 -21.09
N SER A 138 23.55 -2.21 -21.15
CA SER A 138 24.53 -2.15 -22.24
C SER A 138 25.68 -3.11 -21.94
N THR A 139 26.25 -3.71 -22.96
CA THR A 139 27.35 -4.70 -22.86
C THR A 139 28.63 -4.10 -22.24
N GLU A 140 28.71 -2.79 -22.11
CA GLU A 140 29.83 -2.04 -21.54
C GLU A 140 29.38 -1.26 -20.29
N GLY A 141 28.96 -1.92 -19.25
CA GLY A 141 28.71 -1.38 -17.89
C GLY A 141 28.65 0.14 -17.78
N ASP A 142 27.66 0.76 -18.40
CA ASP A 142 27.57 2.21 -18.55
C ASP A 142 27.33 2.86 -17.18
N SER A 143 28.31 3.62 -16.69
CA SER A 143 28.25 4.31 -15.41
C SER A 143 27.02 5.24 -15.29
N GLU A 144 26.52 5.73 -16.41
CA GLU A 144 25.35 6.58 -16.49
C GLU A 144 24.07 5.80 -16.19
N THR A 145 23.92 4.60 -16.74
CA THR A 145 22.78 3.69 -16.46
C THR A 145 22.74 3.29 -14.98
N ILE A 146 23.89 2.93 -14.40
CA ILE A 146 24.00 2.60 -12.97
C ILE A 146 23.60 3.80 -12.10
N SER A 147 24.04 5.00 -12.45
CA SER A 147 23.71 6.21 -11.70
C SER A 147 22.22 6.52 -11.74
N GLN A 148 21.57 6.43 -12.91
CA GLN A 148 20.14 6.68 -13.08
C GLN A 148 19.30 5.66 -12.32
N VAL A 149 19.61 4.36 -12.45
CA VAL A 149 18.92 3.29 -11.74
C VAL A 149 19.12 3.43 -10.23
N SER A 150 20.31 3.76 -9.77
CA SER A 150 20.60 3.97 -8.35
C SER A 150 19.85 5.15 -7.76
N GLN A 151 19.76 6.27 -8.47
CA GLN A 151 18.94 7.42 -8.06
C GLN A 151 17.46 7.05 -7.96
N THR A 152 16.95 6.36 -8.96
CA THR A 152 15.57 5.90 -8.98
C THR A 152 15.30 4.99 -7.79
N LEU A 153 16.10 3.95 -7.57
CA LEU A 153 15.93 3.00 -6.47
C LEU A 153 16.12 3.64 -5.09
N ASN A 154 17.02 4.64 -4.97
CA ASN A 154 17.19 5.37 -3.71
C ASN A 154 15.99 6.27 -3.38
N SER A 155 15.23 6.70 -4.38
CA SER A 155 13.99 7.47 -4.20
C SER A 155 12.77 6.60 -3.90
N VAL A 156 12.84 5.29 -4.17
CA VAL A 156 11.74 4.33 -3.97
C VAL A 156 11.56 4.00 -2.50
N ALA A 157 10.30 3.86 -2.09
CA ALA A 157 9.97 3.28 -0.80
C ALA A 157 10.59 1.87 -0.70
N SER A 158 11.28 1.61 0.40
CA SER A 158 12.13 0.42 0.56
C SER A 158 11.39 -0.90 0.39
N ASP A 159 10.10 -0.94 0.71
CA ASP A 159 9.18 -2.07 0.54
C ASP A 159 8.88 -2.46 -0.91
N ARG A 160 9.18 -1.58 -1.87
CA ARG A 160 8.96 -1.81 -3.31
C ARG A 160 10.23 -2.12 -4.09
N ILE A 161 11.39 -1.91 -3.50
CA ILE A 161 12.67 -2.13 -4.19
C ILE A 161 12.81 -3.58 -4.63
N PHE A 162 12.39 -4.51 -3.77
CA PHE A 162 12.50 -5.94 -4.07
C PHE A 162 11.59 -6.36 -5.23
N ASP A 163 10.34 -5.90 -5.26
CA ASP A 163 9.42 -6.19 -6.37
C ASP A 163 9.92 -5.61 -7.68
N PHE A 164 10.45 -4.39 -7.65
CA PHE A 164 11.06 -3.78 -8.82
C PHE A 164 12.25 -4.59 -9.34
N LEU A 165 13.15 -5.02 -8.46
CA LEU A 165 14.32 -5.82 -8.85
C LEU A 165 13.92 -7.16 -9.48
N ILE A 166 12.89 -7.83 -8.95
CA ILE A 166 12.37 -9.08 -9.52
C ILE A 166 11.75 -8.84 -10.90
N ASP A 167 10.91 -7.81 -11.05
CA ASP A 167 10.30 -7.46 -12.33
C ASP A 167 11.35 -7.15 -13.40
N GLN A 168 12.39 -6.40 -13.04
CA GLN A 168 13.48 -6.08 -13.96
C GLN A 168 14.35 -7.31 -14.30
N ALA A 169 14.60 -8.18 -13.32
CA ALA A 169 15.32 -9.42 -13.57
C ALA A 169 14.58 -10.34 -14.54
N ASP A 170 13.25 -10.44 -14.38
CA ASP A 170 12.39 -11.22 -15.30
C ASP A 170 12.43 -10.65 -16.72
N LYS A 171 12.26 -9.33 -16.87
CA LYS A 171 12.32 -8.63 -18.16
C LYS A 171 13.66 -8.78 -18.87
N LEU A 172 14.75 -8.81 -18.12
CA LEU A 172 16.11 -8.95 -18.62
C LEU A 172 16.50 -10.42 -18.86
N GLY A 173 15.68 -11.38 -18.46
CA GLY A 173 16.02 -12.80 -18.49
C GLY A 173 17.19 -13.16 -17.56
N ALA A 174 17.34 -12.42 -16.47
CA ALA A 174 18.42 -12.65 -15.51
C ALA A 174 18.22 -13.97 -14.77
N SER A 175 19.29 -14.76 -14.64
CA SER A 175 19.28 -16.02 -13.87
C SER A 175 19.42 -15.79 -12.36
N ASP A 176 20.10 -14.72 -11.95
CA ASP A 176 20.44 -14.42 -10.56
C ASP A 176 20.46 -12.91 -10.30
N ILE A 177 20.06 -12.53 -9.08
CA ILE A 177 20.25 -11.20 -8.53
C ILE A 177 21.24 -11.30 -7.37
N HIS A 178 22.35 -10.59 -7.44
CA HIS A 178 23.35 -10.50 -6.40
C HIS A 178 23.20 -9.20 -5.63
N ILE A 179 22.97 -9.26 -4.34
CA ILE A 179 22.87 -8.12 -3.44
C ILE A 179 24.01 -8.19 -2.45
N GLU A 180 25.01 -7.33 -2.66
CA GLU A 180 26.26 -7.34 -1.94
C GLU A 180 26.35 -6.17 -0.97
N ASN A 181 26.45 -6.48 0.32
CA ASN A 181 26.70 -5.45 1.34
C ASN A 181 28.17 -5.03 1.29
N GLN A 182 28.44 -3.82 0.85
CA GLN A 182 29.76 -3.21 0.84
C GLN A 182 29.96 -2.31 2.07
N ARG A 183 31.16 -1.76 2.22
CA ARG A 183 31.51 -0.93 3.39
C ARG A 183 30.58 0.28 3.54
N ASN A 184 30.23 0.95 2.45
CA ASN A 184 29.44 2.19 2.46
C ASN A 184 28.14 2.13 1.63
N SER A 185 27.94 1.10 0.83
CA SER A 185 26.81 0.96 -0.09
C SER A 185 26.35 -0.48 -0.20
N ILE A 186 25.23 -0.69 -0.89
CA ILE A 186 24.77 -1.99 -1.33
C ILE A 186 24.95 -2.03 -2.83
N ARG A 187 25.70 -2.99 -3.34
CA ARG A 187 25.84 -3.21 -4.78
C ARG A 187 24.87 -4.27 -5.24
N ILE A 188 24.13 -3.94 -6.30
CA ILE A 188 23.21 -4.88 -6.97
C ILE A 188 23.77 -5.22 -8.33
N ARG A 189 23.86 -6.52 -8.61
CA ARG A 189 24.28 -7.07 -9.91
C ARG A 189 23.28 -8.11 -10.37
N MET A 190 23.06 -8.23 -11.67
CA MET A 190 22.24 -9.24 -12.28
C MET A 190 23.07 -10.09 -13.25
N ARG A 191 22.81 -11.40 -13.25
CA ARG A 191 23.46 -12.30 -14.23
C ARG A 191 22.55 -12.45 -15.44
N VAL A 192 22.98 -11.88 -16.57
CA VAL A 192 22.29 -11.97 -17.85
C VAL A 192 23.24 -12.59 -18.86
N ASP A 193 22.78 -13.60 -19.59
CA ASP A 193 23.57 -14.36 -20.57
C ASP A 193 24.91 -14.86 -20.00
N GLY A 194 24.91 -15.28 -18.73
CA GLY A 194 26.09 -15.80 -18.03
C GLY A 194 27.05 -14.77 -17.49
N ALA A 195 26.93 -13.49 -17.84
CA ALA A 195 27.75 -12.39 -17.34
C ALA A 195 27.08 -11.63 -16.18
N LEU A 196 27.87 -11.18 -15.21
CA LEU A 196 27.42 -10.37 -14.09
C LEU A 196 27.51 -8.88 -14.44
N HIS A 197 26.36 -8.23 -14.55
CA HIS A 197 26.27 -6.81 -14.85
C HIS A 197 25.94 -6.00 -13.60
N PRO A 198 26.67 -4.92 -13.29
CA PRO A 198 26.29 -4.01 -12.23
C PRO A 198 25.03 -3.25 -12.65
N VAL A 199 24.04 -3.17 -11.74
CA VAL A 199 22.72 -2.58 -12.01
C VAL A 199 22.51 -1.33 -11.19
N ALA A 200 22.86 -1.36 -9.91
CA ALA A 200 22.65 -0.24 -9.03
C ALA A 200 23.59 -0.26 -7.81
N GLU A 201 23.75 0.91 -7.22
CA GLU A 201 24.30 1.10 -5.87
C GLU A 201 23.27 1.83 -5.00
N LEU A 202 22.93 1.25 -3.85
CA LEU A 202 21.93 1.79 -2.93
C LEU A 202 22.57 2.20 -1.60
N ASP A 203 21.87 3.07 -0.88
CA ASP A 203 22.26 3.46 0.45
C ASP A 203 22.18 2.27 1.42
N ARG A 204 23.12 2.19 2.33
CA ARG A 204 23.27 1.07 3.26
C ARG A 204 22.05 0.85 4.15
N ASP A 205 21.28 1.89 4.44
CA ASP A 205 20.08 1.81 5.27
C ASP A 205 19.01 0.91 4.65
N LYS A 206 18.99 0.78 3.33
CA LYS A 206 18.05 -0.05 2.59
C LYS A 206 18.34 -1.56 2.70
N TYR A 207 19.55 -1.94 3.11
CA TYR A 207 19.95 -3.36 3.20
C TYR A 207 19.05 -4.17 4.13
N ARG A 208 18.79 -3.65 5.33
CA ARG A 208 17.98 -4.36 6.32
C ARG A 208 16.55 -4.59 5.83
N VAL A 209 16.01 -3.62 5.10
CA VAL A 209 14.65 -3.71 4.56
C VAL A 209 14.59 -4.73 3.42
N ILE A 210 15.54 -4.68 2.49
CA ILE A 210 15.62 -5.64 1.37
C ILE A 210 15.84 -7.06 1.88
N VAL A 211 16.75 -7.26 2.83
CA VAL A 211 17.03 -8.59 3.41
C VAL A 211 15.85 -9.08 4.25
N GLY A 212 15.20 -8.19 5.00
CA GLY A 212 13.98 -8.51 5.76
C GLY A 212 12.84 -8.97 4.86
N GLU A 213 12.61 -8.27 3.76
CA GLU A 213 11.61 -8.62 2.74
C GLU A 213 11.94 -9.96 2.08
N LEU A 214 13.21 -10.16 1.69
CA LEU A 214 13.71 -11.41 1.13
C LEU A 214 13.50 -12.59 2.10
N SER A 215 13.90 -12.42 3.37
CA SER A 215 13.75 -13.44 4.41
C SER A 215 12.28 -13.79 4.66
N SER A 216 11.41 -12.76 4.70
CA SER A 216 9.97 -12.92 4.87
C SER A 216 9.34 -13.73 3.75
N ARG A 217 9.70 -13.43 2.50
CA ARG A 217 9.17 -14.12 1.31
C ARG A 217 9.76 -15.53 1.14
N ALA A 218 11.02 -15.71 1.52
CA ALA A 218 11.67 -17.02 1.48
C ALA A 218 11.27 -17.95 2.65
N GLY A 219 10.52 -17.45 3.64
CA GLY A 219 10.16 -18.20 4.83
C GLY A 219 11.35 -18.56 5.71
N VAL A 220 12.46 -17.82 5.60
CA VAL A 220 13.69 -18.04 6.38
C VAL A 220 13.66 -17.08 7.57
N SER A 221 13.60 -17.63 8.79
CA SER A 221 13.79 -16.82 10.00
C SER A 221 15.26 -16.39 10.11
N SER A 222 15.49 -15.09 10.15
CA SER A 222 16.81 -14.47 10.42
C SER A 222 17.19 -14.59 11.89
#